data_4bfb597cb45b8a51c9ba18678f3f8de9
#
_entry.id   4bfb597cb45b8a51c9ba18678f3f8de9
#
_cell.length_a   1.000
_cell.length_b   1.000
_cell.length_c   1.000
_cell.angle_alpha   90.00
_cell.angle_beta   90.00
_cell.angle_gamma   90.00
#
_symmetry.space_group_name_H-M   'P 1'
#
loop_
_entity.id
_entity.type
_entity.pdbx_description
1 polymer ?
#
loop_
_entity_poly.entity_id
_entity_poly.type
_entity_poly.pdbx_seq_one_letter_code
_entity_poly.pdbx_strand_id
1 'polypeptide(L)'
;MYKRQCERSGNCELQQYAEEYGIKDIRFPDKELEDYLPVDDSSPSLVRDPNKCILCGACVRACSEFQGHSVLGFANRGSKTIVQPMAGRPLGQVDCVNCGQCAAVCPTGALTIKDETDKVWDEITNPEKFVVVQMAPATRVALGEMFGLEPGENTIGLMNAALRKIGFNLIFDTNFSADLTIMEEATEFLERLKSGKNLPLFTSCCPAWIKYLESSHPDMLNHLSTCKSPMSMLSPVLVDLVPKYFNVNRDNLVVVAVMPCTAKKY
;
A
#
# COMPACT_ATOMS: atom_id res chain seq x y z
N MET A 1 -14.91 -18.80 18.08
CA MET A 1 -13.72 -18.03 18.49
C MET A 1 -14.06 -16.56 18.59
N TYR A 2 -13.72 -15.94 19.65
CA TYR A 2 -13.95 -14.54 19.85
C TYR A 2 -12.91 -13.69 19.15
N LYS A 3 -13.29 -13.04 18.08
CA LYS A 3 -12.44 -12.09 17.37
C LYS A 3 -12.43 -10.71 18.03
N ARG A 4 -12.29 -10.70 19.36
CA ARG A 4 -12.21 -9.45 20.15
C ARG A 4 -10.81 -8.85 20.19
N GLN A 5 -9.80 -9.54 19.65
CA GLN A 5 -8.40 -9.09 19.59
C GLN A 5 -7.90 -9.13 18.16
N CYS A 6 -8.08 -8.03 17.46
CA CYS A 6 -7.55 -7.83 16.10
C CYS A 6 -7.18 -6.35 15.93
N GLU A 7 -6.58 -5.98 14.83
CA GLU A 7 -6.16 -4.60 14.54
C GLU A 7 -7.31 -3.59 14.50
N ARG A 8 -8.56 -4.08 14.41
CA ARG A 8 -9.77 -3.24 14.47
C ARG A 8 -10.37 -3.16 15.86
N SER A 9 -9.70 -3.68 16.90
CA SER A 9 -10.19 -3.57 18.27
C SER A 9 -10.32 -2.10 18.70
N GLY A 10 -11.46 -1.73 19.26
CA GLY A 10 -11.79 -0.34 19.60
C GLY A 10 -12.41 0.47 18.45
N ASN A 11 -12.35 0.00 17.21
CA ASN A 11 -13.03 0.58 16.06
C ASN A 11 -13.68 -0.54 15.22
N CYS A 12 -14.63 -1.25 15.83
CA CYS A 12 -15.26 -2.44 15.27
C CYS A 12 -16.73 -2.50 15.65
N GLU A 13 -17.62 -2.41 14.67
CA GLU A 13 -19.08 -2.50 14.88
C GLU A 13 -19.50 -3.81 15.56
N LEU A 14 -18.80 -4.93 15.26
CA LEU A 14 -19.09 -6.20 15.91
C LEU A 14 -18.81 -6.16 17.42
N GLN A 15 -17.72 -5.51 17.84
CA GLN A 15 -17.44 -5.29 19.27
C GLN A 15 -18.51 -4.40 19.91
N GLN A 16 -18.85 -3.31 19.24
CA GLN A 16 -19.87 -2.37 19.71
C GLN A 16 -21.21 -3.07 19.92
N TYR A 17 -21.69 -3.83 18.94
CA TYR A 17 -22.94 -4.57 19.07
C TYR A 17 -22.86 -5.67 20.15
N ALA A 18 -21.73 -6.36 20.25
CA ALA A 18 -21.56 -7.37 21.31
C ALA A 18 -21.63 -6.76 22.73
N GLU A 19 -21.11 -5.56 22.90
CA GLU A 19 -21.19 -4.80 24.16
C GLU A 19 -22.59 -4.26 24.40
N GLU A 20 -23.21 -3.65 23.39
CA GLU A 20 -24.56 -3.08 23.46
C GLU A 20 -25.61 -4.14 23.83
N TYR A 21 -25.51 -5.32 23.24
CA TYR A 21 -26.43 -6.44 23.54
C TYR A 21 -25.97 -7.32 24.69
N GLY A 22 -24.91 -6.98 25.40
CA GLY A 22 -24.41 -7.71 26.57
C GLY A 22 -23.99 -9.16 26.25
N ILE A 23 -23.56 -9.47 25.04
CA ILE A 23 -23.19 -10.80 24.62
C ILE A 23 -21.86 -11.22 25.26
N LYS A 24 -21.93 -12.11 26.24
CA LYS A 24 -20.76 -12.64 26.96
C LYS A 24 -20.42 -14.07 26.53
N ASP A 25 -21.43 -14.86 26.23
CA ASP A 25 -21.28 -16.28 25.93
C ASP A 25 -21.49 -16.57 24.46
N ILE A 26 -20.73 -17.55 23.95
CA ILE A 26 -20.88 -18.05 22.60
C ILE A 26 -21.94 -19.13 22.59
N ARG A 27 -23.07 -18.85 21.92
CA ARG A 27 -24.20 -19.77 21.86
C ARG A 27 -23.86 -21.07 21.09
N PHE A 28 -23.02 -20.97 20.09
CA PHE A 28 -22.51 -22.09 19.28
C PHE A 28 -20.98 -22.02 19.34
N PRO A 29 -20.36 -22.68 20.34
CA PRO A 29 -18.91 -22.72 20.37
C PRO A 29 -18.40 -23.41 19.12
N ASP A 30 -17.50 -22.74 18.43
CA ASP A 30 -16.77 -23.40 17.35
C ASP A 30 -16.15 -24.67 17.94
N LYS A 31 -16.30 -25.79 17.23
CA LYS A 31 -15.34 -26.87 17.41
C LYS A 31 -13.98 -26.22 17.27
N GLU A 32 -13.11 -26.44 18.26
CA GLU A 32 -11.75 -25.96 18.22
C GLU A 32 -11.27 -26.07 16.77
N LEU A 33 -10.87 -24.93 16.20
CA LEU A 33 -10.24 -24.96 14.88
C LEU A 33 -8.94 -25.73 15.13
N GLU A 34 -9.01 -27.05 14.95
CA GLU A 34 -7.87 -27.94 15.06
C GLU A 34 -6.78 -27.56 14.07
N ASP A 35 -7.14 -26.78 13.04
CA ASP A 35 -6.26 -26.28 11.99
C ASP A 35 -6.20 -24.75 12.00
N TYR A 36 -5.24 -24.19 12.73
CA TYR A 36 -4.89 -22.80 12.58
C TYR A 36 -4.28 -22.59 11.18
N LEU A 37 -4.96 -21.83 10.35
CA LEU A 37 -4.52 -21.60 8.98
C LEU A 37 -3.29 -20.68 8.95
N PRO A 38 -2.28 -20.96 8.11
CA PRO A 38 -1.08 -20.13 8.05
C PRO A 38 -1.40 -18.71 7.57
N VAL A 39 -0.71 -17.75 8.16
CA VAL A 39 -0.73 -16.37 7.70
C VAL A 39 0.05 -16.28 6.40
N ASP A 40 -0.52 -15.62 5.41
CA ASP A 40 0.11 -15.38 4.12
C ASP A 40 0.66 -13.94 4.09
N ASP A 41 1.96 -13.82 4.20
CA ASP A 41 2.72 -12.57 4.09
C ASP A 41 3.61 -12.49 2.83
N SER A 42 3.35 -13.36 1.87
CA SER A 42 4.11 -13.50 0.63
C SER A 42 4.03 -12.29 -0.30
N SER A 43 2.95 -11.49 -0.19
CA SER A 43 2.80 -10.27 -0.97
C SER A 43 3.75 -9.17 -0.46
N PRO A 44 4.32 -8.34 -1.34
CA PRO A 44 5.10 -7.18 -0.91
C PRO A 44 4.27 -6.13 -0.18
N SER A 45 2.95 -6.09 -0.40
CA SER A 45 2.07 -5.01 0.03
C SER A 45 1.03 -5.41 1.06
N LEU A 46 0.64 -6.68 1.10
CA LEU A 46 -0.51 -7.16 1.87
C LEU A 46 -0.14 -8.36 2.73
N VAL A 47 -0.78 -8.45 3.89
CA VAL A 47 -0.77 -9.64 4.76
C VAL A 47 -2.19 -10.16 4.86
N ARG A 48 -2.37 -11.48 4.74
CA ARG A 48 -3.66 -12.15 4.88
C ARG A 48 -3.61 -13.15 6.04
N ASP A 49 -4.39 -12.90 7.08
CA ASP A 49 -4.63 -13.81 8.18
C ASP A 49 -6.05 -14.40 8.07
N PRO A 50 -6.21 -15.62 7.54
CA PRO A 50 -7.52 -16.22 7.35
C PRO A 50 -8.25 -16.50 8.67
N ASN A 51 -7.53 -16.57 9.80
CA ASN A 51 -8.13 -16.86 11.11
C ASN A 51 -8.93 -15.68 11.66
N LYS A 52 -8.66 -14.46 11.18
CA LYS A 52 -9.42 -13.24 11.50
C LYS A 52 -10.63 -13.03 10.59
N CYS A 53 -10.80 -13.85 9.54
CA CYS A 53 -11.84 -13.67 8.53
C CYS A 53 -13.22 -14.08 9.05
N ILE A 54 -14.22 -13.20 8.92
CA ILE A 54 -15.64 -13.45 9.26
C ILE A 54 -16.49 -13.80 8.03
N LEU A 55 -15.89 -14.05 6.88
CA LEU A 55 -16.55 -14.44 5.64
C LEU A 55 -17.59 -13.43 5.12
N CYS A 56 -17.43 -12.14 5.42
CA CYS A 56 -18.39 -11.09 5.00
C CYS A 56 -18.38 -10.83 3.49
N GLY A 57 -17.33 -11.25 2.76
CA GLY A 57 -17.19 -11.09 1.32
C GLY A 57 -16.87 -9.67 0.83
N ALA A 58 -16.68 -8.69 1.71
CA ALA A 58 -16.40 -7.31 1.32
C ALA A 58 -15.15 -7.19 0.43
N CYS A 59 -14.07 -7.89 0.80
CA CYS A 59 -12.82 -7.91 0.03
C CYS A 59 -12.98 -8.60 -1.34
N VAL A 60 -13.83 -9.64 -1.43
CA VAL A 60 -14.13 -10.33 -2.70
C VAL A 60 -14.84 -9.36 -3.65
N ARG A 61 -15.90 -8.68 -3.16
CA ARG A 61 -16.62 -7.68 -3.97
C ARG A 61 -15.74 -6.49 -4.34
N ALA A 62 -14.95 -5.97 -3.40
CA ALA A 62 -14.02 -4.87 -3.71
C ALA A 62 -13.03 -5.25 -4.81
N CYS A 63 -12.52 -6.48 -4.81
CA CYS A 63 -11.60 -6.97 -5.83
C CYS A 63 -12.28 -7.20 -7.18
N SER A 64 -13.49 -7.76 -7.20
CA SER A 64 -14.20 -8.12 -8.43
C SER A 64 -15.00 -6.96 -9.02
N GLU A 65 -15.78 -6.24 -8.21
CA GLU A 65 -16.76 -5.25 -8.70
C GLU A 65 -16.15 -3.87 -8.85
N PHE A 66 -15.29 -3.44 -7.89
CA PHE A 66 -14.68 -2.11 -7.97
C PHE A 66 -13.36 -2.10 -8.73
N GLN A 67 -12.52 -3.14 -8.52
CA GLN A 67 -11.20 -3.20 -9.16
C GLN A 67 -11.20 -4.00 -10.48
N GLY A 68 -12.26 -4.78 -10.76
CA GLY A 68 -12.35 -5.59 -11.97
C GLY A 68 -11.30 -6.70 -12.08
N HIS A 69 -10.64 -7.09 -10.97
CA HIS A 69 -9.47 -7.96 -11.02
C HIS A 69 -9.70 -9.38 -10.50
N SER A 70 -10.64 -9.59 -9.57
CA SER A 70 -11.15 -10.90 -9.12
C SER A 70 -10.09 -11.88 -8.58
N VAL A 71 -9.06 -11.39 -7.89
CA VAL A 71 -8.01 -12.25 -7.31
C VAL A 71 -8.54 -13.06 -6.12
N LEU A 72 -9.41 -12.46 -5.31
CA LEU A 72 -9.98 -13.07 -4.11
C LEU A 72 -11.35 -13.69 -4.42
N GLY A 73 -11.59 -14.88 -3.88
CA GLY A 73 -12.85 -15.57 -4.00
C GLY A 73 -13.14 -16.45 -2.78
N PHE A 74 -14.39 -16.92 -2.69
CA PHE A 74 -14.75 -17.96 -1.72
C PHE A 74 -14.28 -19.32 -2.24
N ALA A 75 -13.64 -20.09 -1.38
CA ALA A 75 -13.25 -21.45 -1.64
C ALA A 75 -13.86 -22.38 -0.60
N ASN A 76 -14.00 -23.65 -0.96
CA ASN A 76 -14.68 -24.69 -0.18
C ASN A 76 -16.16 -24.36 0.05
N ARG A 77 -16.82 -25.09 0.95
CA ARG A 77 -18.24 -24.90 1.29
C ARG A 77 -18.52 -25.30 2.75
N GLY A 78 -19.64 -24.80 3.27
CA GLY A 78 -20.08 -25.08 4.64
C GLY A 78 -19.09 -24.48 5.65
N SER A 79 -18.81 -25.21 6.73
CA SER A 79 -17.90 -24.79 7.80
C SER A 79 -16.45 -24.64 7.35
N LYS A 80 -16.09 -25.20 6.20
CA LYS A 80 -14.74 -25.10 5.61
C LYS A 80 -14.58 -23.95 4.62
N THR A 81 -15.60 -23.11 4.46
CA THR A 81 -15.51 -21.94 3.57
C THR A 81 -14.43 -20.99 4.03
N ILE A 82 -13.59 -20.56 3.10
CA ILE A 82 -12.53 -19.55 3.33
C ILE A 82 -12.51 -18.56 2.18
N VAL A 83 -11.99 -17.35 2.44
CA VAL A 83 -11.65 -16.38 1.39
C VAL A 83 -10.18 -16.53 1.10
N GLN A 84 -9.84 -16.79 -0.17
CA GLN A 84 -8.45 -16.98 -0.59
C GLN A 84 -8.28 -16.60 -2.06
N PRO A 85 -7.02 -16.42 -2.54
CA PRO A 85 -6.72 -16.35 -3.97
C PRO A 85 -7.04 -17.66 -4.68
N MET A 86 -7.12 -17.60 -6.02
CA MET A 86 -7.38 -18.75 -6.87
C MET A 86 -6.48 -19.95 -6.53
N ALA A 87 -7.09 -21.13 -6.44
CA ALA A 87 -6.42 -22.40 -6.15
C ALA A 87 -5.60 -22.42 -4.83
N GLY A 88 -5.90 -21.53 -3.90
CA GLY A 88 -5.18 -21.46 -2.62
C GLY A 88 -3.73 -21.01 -2.71
N ARG A 89 -3.32 -20.40 -3.82
CA ARG A 89 -1.98 -19.88 -3.97
C ARG A 89 -1.73 -18.70 -3.01
N PRO A 90 -0.48 -18.50 -2.57
CA PRO A 90 -0.10 -17.30 -1.84
C PRO A 90 -0.36 -16.01 -2.64
N LEU A 91 -0.67 -14.90 -1.97
CA LEU A 91 -0.93 -13.60 -2.60
C LEU A 91 0.24 -13.10 -3.47
N GLY A 92 1.47 -13.41 -3.09
CA GLY A 92 2.66 -13.06 -3.87
C GLY A 92 2.86 -13.88 -5.15
N GLN A 93 2.06 -14.94 -5.35
CA GLN A 93 2.17 -15.86 -6.50
C GLN A 93 0.97 -15.77 -7.46
N VAL A 94 0.11 -14.80 -7.27
CA VAL A 94 -1.06 -14.55 -8.14
C VAL A 94 -0.96 -13.14 -8.74
N ASP A 95 -1.74 -12.87 -9.77
CA ASP A 95 -1.74 -11.59 -10.47
C ASP A 95 -2.42 -10.47 -9.66
N CYS A 96 -2.10 -10.38 -8.37
CA CYS A 96 -2.59 -9.30 -7.53
C CYS A 96 -1.88 -7.99 -7.88
N VAL A 97 -2.66 -6.94 -8.17
CA VAL A 97 -2.13 -5.60 -8.49
C VAL A 97 -1.71 -4.79 -7.25
N ASN A 98 -1.81 -5.36 -6.06
CA ASN A 98 -1.41 -4.76 -4.79
C ASN A 98 -2.09 -3.41 -4.46
N CYS A 99 -3.30 -3.18 -4.96
CA CYS A 99 -4.03 -1.91 -4.78
C CYS A 99 -4.48 -1.61 -3.35
N GLY A 100 -4.53 -2.62 -2.46
CA GLY A 100 -4.89 -2.46 -1.04
C GLY A 100 -6.38 -2.31 -0.73
N GLN A 101 -7.27 -2.29 -1.73
CA GLN A 101 -8.71 -2.08 -1.50
C GLN A 101 -9.34 -3.16 -0.64
N CYS A 102 -8.89 -4.40 -0.77
CA CYS A 102 -9.35 -5.51 0.06
C CYS A 102 -9.00 -5.32 1.56
N ALA A 103 -7.86 -4.70 1.85
CA ALA A 103 -7.47 -4.36 3.23
C ALA A 103 -8.30 -3.16 3.76
N ALA A 104 -8.56 -2.16 2.91
CA ALA A 104 -9.36 -0.98 3.29
C ALA A 104 -10.79 -1.35 3.73
N VAL A 105 -11.42 -2.33 3.06
CA VAL A 105 -12.79 -2.77 3.36
C VAL A 105 -12.88 -3.93 4.36
N CYS A 106 -11.75 -4.44 4.85
CA CYS A 106 -11.76 -5.58 5.77
C CYS A 106 -12.15 -5.14 7.18
N PRO A 107 -13.30 -5.59 7.73
CA PRO A 107 -13.76 -5.12 9.04
C PRO A 107 -13.00 -5.71 10.23
N THR A 108 -12.23 -6.78 10.02
CA THR A 108 -11.58 -7.54 11.10
C THR A 108 -10.06 -7.57 11.02
N GLY A 109 -9.45 -6.89 10.02
CA GLY A 109 -8.02 -6.96 9.81
C GLY A 109 -7.52 -8.37 9.37
N ALA A 110 -8.40 -9.17 8.76
CA ALA A 110 -7.98 -10.41 8.10
C ALA A 110 -7.13 -10.15 6.85
N LEU A 111 -7.26 -8.96 6.29
CA LEU A 111 -6.39 -8.40 5.27
C LEU A 111 -5.90 -7.05 5.78
N THR A 112 -4.60 -6.89 5.85
CA THR A 112 -3.93 -5.66 6.29
C THR A 112 -2.84 -5.27 5.30
N ILE A 113 -2.45 -4.01 5.35
CA ILE A 113 -1.26 -3.53 4.63
C ILE A 113 -0.04 -4.03 5.37
N LYS A 114 0.96 -4.51 4.65
CA LYS A 114 2.23 -4.95 5.24
C LYS A 114 2.91 -3.76 5.92
N ASP A 115 3.16 -3.88 7.21
CA ASP A 115 3.84 -2.85 8.00
C ASP A 115 5.36 -2.96 7.81
N GLU A 116 6.01 -1.83 7.59
CA GLU A 116 7.45 -1.72 7.46
C GLU A 116 8.04 -0.68 8.42
N THR A 117 7.23 -0.25 9.38
CA THR A 117 7.63 0.77 10.36
C THR A 117 8.85 0.34 11.17
N ASP A 118 8.89 -0.92 11.61
CA ASP A 118 10.02 -1.46 12.39
C ASP A 118 11.33 -1.40 11.59
N LYS A 119 11.29 -1.75 10.30
CA LYS A 119 12.49 -1.65 9.43
C LYS A 119 12.99 -0.21 9.33
N VAL A 120 12.08 0.76 9.25
CA VAL A 120 12.45 2.18 9.20
C VAL A 120 13.06 2.63 10.52
N TRP A 121 12.51 2.19 11.66
CA TRP A 121 13.08 2.46 12.98
C TRP A 121 14.47 1.87 13.15
N ASP A 122 14.70 0.65 12.70
CA ASP A 122 16.01 0.00 12.74
C ASP A 122 17.05 0.82 11.96
N GLU A 123 16.69 1.35 10.78
CA GLU A 123 17.59 2.19 9.99
C GLU A 123 17.82 3.58 10.64
N ILE A 124 16.80 4.22 11.20
CA ILE A 124 16.91 5.52 11.87
C ILE A 124 17.78 5.44 13.13
N THR A 125 17.66 4.33 13.88
CA THR A 125 18.41 4.15 15.13
C THR A 125 19.84 3.66 14.92
N ASN A 126 20.18 3.22 13.71
CA ASN A 126 21.51 2.78 13.36
C ASN A 126 22.45 4.01 13.11
N PRO A 127 23.46 4.25 13.96
CA PRO A 127 24.34 5.41 13.85
C PRO A 127 25.21 5.42 12.59
N GLU A 128 25.37 4.29 11.90
CA GLU A 128 26.13 4.20 10.66
C GLU A 128 25.30 4.57 9.43
N LYS A 129 23.97 4.68 9.57
CA LYS A 129 23.07 4.97 8.47
C LYS A 129 22.73 6.47 8.38
N PHE A 130 22.62 6.91 7.16
CA PHE A 130 22.13 8.26 6.82
C PHE A 130 20.77 8.09 6.15
N VAL A 131 19.72 8.35 6.91
CA VAL A 131 18.34 8.06 6.49
C VAL A 131 17.67 9.32 5.98
N VAL A 132 17.29 9.31 4.72
CA VAL A 132 16.54 10.40 4.09
C VAL A 132 15.13 9.96 3.76
N VAL A 133 14.19 10.89 3.77
CA VAL A 133 12.79 10.59 3.48
C VAL A 133 12.25 11.47 2.36
N GLN A 134 11.47 10.85 1.45
CA GLN A 134 10.64 11.57 0.50
C GLN A 134 9.15 11.38 0.86
N MET A 135 8.38 12.47 0.79
CA MET A 135 6.96 12.41 1.13
C MET A 135 6.06 12.73 -0.07
N ALA A 136 4.96 11.99 -0.21
CA ALA A 136 3.95 12.26 -1.22
C ALA A 136 3.08 13.47 -0.86
N PRO A 137 2.62 14.24 -1.86
CA PRO A 137 1.71 15.37 -1.62
C PRO A 137 0.43 15.00 -0.87
N ALA A 138 -0.14 13.82 -1.16
CA ALA A 138 -1.38 13.38 -0.53
C ALA A 138 -1.24 13.12 0.97
N THR A 139 -0.08 12.68 1.46
CA THR A 139 0.12 12.40 2.89
C THR A 139 0.02 13.65 3.74
N ARG A 140 0.53 14.79 3.25
CA ARG A 140 0.53 16.07 4.00
C ARG A 140 -0.82 16.77 4.06
N VAL A 141 -1.77 16.41 3.21
CA VAL A 141 -3.14 16.95 3.25
C VAL A 141 -4.12 16.02 3.97
N ALA A 142 -3.76 14.75 4.15
CA ALA A 142 -4.59 13.77 4.84
C ALA A 142 -4.20 13.61 6.33
N LEU A 143 -2.91 13.80 6.66
CA LEU A 143 -2.41 13.54 8.01
C LEU A 143 -3.02 14.46 9.07
N GLY A 144 -3.34 15.71 8.72
CA GLY A 144 -3.89 16.71 9.63
C GLY A 144 -5.19 16.29 10.30
N GLU A 145 -6.04 15.58 9.59
CA GLU A 145 -7.33 15.10 10.11
C GLU A 145 -7.17 14.17 11.32
N MET A 146 -6.10 13.36 11.36
CA MET A 146 -5.79 12.49 12.51
C MET A 146 -5.43 13.27 13.77
N PHE A 147 -5.05 14.55 13.63
CA PHE A 147 -4.67 15.45 14.71
C PHE A 147 -5.69 16.57 14.95
N GLY A 148 -6.90 16.42 14.39
CA GLY A 148 -8.01 17.34 14.62
C GLY A 148 -7.92 18.66 13.81
N LEU A 149 -7.12 18.69 12.76
CA LEU A 149 -7.09 19.80 11.80
C LEU A 149 -8.23 19.64 10.77
N GLU A 150 -8.56 20.73 10.09
CA GLU A 150 -9.60 20.71 9.06
C GLU A 150 -9.22 19.78 7.89
N PRO A 151 -10.19 19.06 7.31
CA PRO A 151 -9.96 18.19 6.16
C PRO A 151 -9.28 18.94 5.00
N GLY A 152 -8.18 18.36 4.50
CA GLY A 152 -7.42 18.92 3.39
C GLY A 152 -6.44 20.05 3.76
N GLU A 153 -6.28 20.38 5.04
CA GLU A 153 -5.28 21.35 5.49
C GLU A 153 -3.87 20.87 5.17
N ASN A 154 -3.06 21.75 4.58
CA ASN A 154 -1.69 21.41 4.20
C ASN A 154 -0.74 21.44 5.41
N THR A 155 -0.34 20.28 5.88
CA THR A 155 0.50 20.09 7.06
C THR A 155 2.00 19.96 6.76
N ILE A 156 2.49 20.40 5.60
CA ILE A 156 3.90 20.21 5.18
C ILE A 156 4.91 20.66 6.24
N GLY A 157 4.69 21.82 6.87
CA GLY A 157 5.57 22.36 7.91
C GLY A 157 5.60 21.49 9.16
N LEU A 158 4.42 21.06 9.62
CA LEU A 158 4.26 20.18 10.78
C LEU A 158 4.86 18.79 10.50
N MET A 159 4.59 18.23 9.34
CA MET A 159 5.14 16.95 8.92
C MET A 159 6.68 16.98 8.83
N ASN A 160 7.26 18.03 8.25
CA ASN A 160 8.71 18.22 8.21
C ASN A 160 9.30 18.31 9.62
N ALA A 161 8.67 19.04 10.53
CA ALA A 161 9.12 19.16 11.91
C ALA A 161 9.04 17.80 12.65
N ALA A 162 7.98 17.04 12.44
CA ALA A 162 7.79 15.70 13.01
C ALA A 162 8.87 14.74 12.49
N LEU A 163 9.08 14.67 11.19
CA LEU A 163 10.06 13.77 10.56
C LEU A 163 11.50 14.09 11.05
N ARG A 164 11.85 15.38 11.23
CA ARG A 164 13.14 15.74 11.84
C ARG A 164 13.25 15.25 13.29
N LYS A 165 12.18 15.36 14.07
CA LYS A 165 12.15 14.86 15.46
C LYS A 165 12.23 13.34 15.55
N ILE A 166 11.67 12.62 14.57
CA ILE A 166 11.77 11.18 14.45
C ILE A 166 13.22 10.72 14.22
N GLY A 167 14.03 11.55 13.54
CA GLY A 167 15.45 11.27 13.34
C GLY A 167 15.90 11.17 11.88
N PHE A 168 15.05 11.53 10.92
CA PHE A 168 15.46 11.59 9.52
C PHE A 168 16.49 12.72 9.31
N ASN A 169 17.58 12.39 8.62
CA ASN A 169 18.66 13.36 8.36
C ASN A 169 18.25 14.43 7.35
N LEU A 170 17.57 14.03 6.26
CA LEU A 170 17.06 14.96 5.25
C LEU A 170 15.63 14.58 4.85
N ILE A 171 14.87 15.61 4.47
CA ILE A 171 13.47 15.47 4.08
C ILE A 171 13.27 16.09 2.71
N PHE A 172 12.68 15.36 1.79
CA PHE A 172 12.45 15.75 0.41
C PHE A 172 10.96 15.71 0.07
N ASP A 173 10.55 16.61 -0.80
CA ASP A 173 9.20 16.64 -1.36
C ASP A 173 9.18 15.93 -2.71
N THR A 174 8.34 14.92 -2.86
CA THR A 174 8.16 14.18 -4.12
C THR A 174 7.62 15.07 -5.25
N ASN A 175 7.10 16.28 -4.96
CA ASN A 175 6.72 17.25 -5.98
C ASN A 175 7.88 17.65 -6.89
N PHE A 176 9.09 17.72 -6.37
CA PHE A 176 10.28 17.99 -7.19
C PHE A 176 10.40 16.98 -8.36
N SER A 177 10.23 15.73 -8.06
CA SER A 177 10.29 14.69 -9.10
C SER A 177 8.99 14.56 -9.90
N ALA A 178 7.87 15.04 -9.37
CA ALA A 178 6.66 15.19 -10.14
C ALA A 178 6.82 16.21 -11.27
N ASP A 179 7.48 17.34 -11.01
CA ASP A 179 7.82 18.32 -12.04
C ASP A 179 8.77 17.71 -13.10
N LEU A 180 9.77 16.93 -12.66
CA LEU A 180 10.64 16.19 -13.56
C LEU A 180 9.85 15.20 -14.43
N THR A 181 8.92 14.46 -13.83
CA THR A 181 8.06 13.52 -14.56
C THR A 181 7.20 14.24 -15.59
N ILE A 182 6.65 15.42 -15.25
CA ILE A 182 5.84 16.22 -16.19
C ILE A 182 6.68 16.63 -17.40
N MET A 183 7.92 17.06 -17.19
CA MET A 183 8.81 17.45 -18.29
C MET A 183 9.10 16.28 -19.23
N GLU A 184 9.41 15.12 -18.69
CA GLU A 184 9.74 13.94 -19.47
C GLU A 184 8.48 13.36 -20.19
N GLU A 185 7.36 13.21 -19.49
CA GLU A 185 6.12 12.70 -20.09
C GLU A 185 5.53 13.65 -21.13
N ALA A 186 5.61 14.97 -20.91
CA ALA A 186 5.16 15.95 -21.89
C ALA A 186 6.02 15.89 -23.17
N THR A 187 7.32 15.70 -23.03
CA THR A 187 8.22 15.52 -24.16
C THR A 187 7.86 14.25 -24.96
N GLU A 188 7.71 13.13 -24.26
CA GLU A 188 7.26 11.86 -24.87
C GLU A 188 5.90 12.02 -25.56
N PHE A 189 4.95 12.70 -24.92
CA PHE A 189 3.62 12.95 -25.51
C PHE A 189 3.72 13.74 -26.81
N LEU A 190 4.53 14.80 -26.84
CA LEU A 190 4.72 15.62 -28.04
C LEU A 190 5.36 14.83 -29.19
N GLU A 191 6.30 13.93 -28.88
CA GLU A 191 6.91 13.04 -29.88
C GLU A 191 5.90 12.04 -30.43
N ARG A 192 5.07 11.42 -29.56
CA ARG A 192 3.98 10.51 -29.96
C ARG A 192 2.94 11.24 -30.79
N LEU A 193 2.58 12.47 -30.43
CA LEU A 193 1.62 13.30 -31.17
C LEU A 193 2.15 13.61 -32.58
N LYS A 194 3.42 13.98 -32.72
CA LYS A 194 4.05 14.25 -34.02
C LYS A 194 4.13 13.00 -34.90
N SER A 195 4.39 11.85 -34.29
CA SER A 195 4.51 10.58 -35.03
C SER A 195 3.16 9.92 -35.32
N GLY A 196 2.12 10.30 -34.61
CA GLY A 196 0.77 9.70 -34.68
C GLY A 196 0.71 8.26 -34.15
N LYS A 197 1.73 7.81 -33.35
CA LYS A 197 1.83 6.43 -32.87
C LYS A 197 1.60 6.34 -31.36
N ASN A 198 1.10 5.19 -30.92
CA ASN A 198 0.92 4.84 -29.51
C ASN A 198 0.09 5.87 -28.71
N LEU A 199 -0.96 6.39 -29.33
CA LEU A 199 -1.96 7.27 -28.72
C LEU A 199 -3.29 6.53 -28.53
N PRO A 200 -4.01 6.78 -27.42
CA PRO A 200 -3.70 7.72 -26.35
C PRO A 200 -2.48 7.30 -25.52
N LEU A 201 -1.76 8.27 -24.94
CA LEU A 201 -0.72 8.02 -23.95
C LEU A 201 -1.35 7.82 -22.58
N PHE A 202 -1.01 6.75 -21.90
CA PHE A 202 -1.36 6.50 -20.51
C PHE A 202 -0.16 6.74 -19.59
N THR A 203 -0.37 7.46 -18.50
CA THR A 203 0.69 7.66 -17.51
C THR A 203 1.02 6.36 -16.76
N SER A 204 2.26 6.19 -16.32
CA SER A 204 2.79 4.96 -15.73
C SER A 204 3.13 5.09 -14.24
N CYS A 205 2.70 6.17 -13.57
CA CYS A 205 3.06 6.44 -12.19
C CYS A 205 2.43 5.48 -11.14
N CYS A 206 1.38 4.75 -11.50
CA CYS A 206 0.69 3.80 -10.62
C CYS A 206 1.11 2.36 -10.92
N PRO A 207 1.84 1.66 -10.02
CA PRO A 207 2.26 0.28 -10.25
C PRO A 207 1.07 -0.70 -10.35
N ALA A 208 -0.03 -0.44 -9.64
CA ALA A 208 -1.23 -1.25 -9.75
C ALA A 208 -1.87 -1.17 -11.14
N TRP A 209 -1.87 0.02 -11.74
CA TRP A 209 -2.35 0.25 -13.10
C TRP A 209 -1.49 -0.50 -14.13
N ILE A 210 -0.18 -0.41 -14.01
CA ILE A 210 0.75 -1.12 -14.90
C ILE A 210 0.51 -2.63 -14.81
N LYS A 211 0.49 -3.18 -13.59
CA LYS A 211 0.23 -4.60 -13.38
C LYS A 211 -1.14 -5.06 -13.90
N TYR A 212 -2.16 -4.21 -13.79
CA TYR A 212 -3.47 -4.49 -14.35
C TYR A 212 -3.42 -4.57 -15.88
N LEU A 213 -2.74 -3.65 -16.54
CA LEU A 213 -2.55 -3.70 -18.00
C LEU A 213 -1.76 -4.93 -18.42
N GLU A 214 -0.66 -5.25 -17.75
CA GLU A 214 0.16 -6.42 -18.05
C GLU A 214 -0.64 -7.72 -18.00
N SER A 215 -1.54 -7.85 -17.01
CA SER A 215 -2.33 -9.06 -16.82
C SER A 215 -3.63 -9.11 -17.64
N SER A 216 -4.29 -7.98 -17.83
CA SER A 216 -5.65 -7.92 -18.39
C SER A 216 -5.73 -7.32 -19.79
N HIS A 217 -4.80 -6.43 -20.16
CA HIS A 217 -4.79 -5.68 -21.41
C HIS A 217 -3.38 -5.53 -21.99
N PRO A 218 -2.67 -6.65 -22.26
CA PRO A 218 -1.28 -6.60 -22.76
C PRO A 218 -1.13 -5.92 -24.12
N ASP A 219 -2.20 -5.85 -24.90
CA ASP A 219 -2.28 -5.12 -26.15
C ASP A 219 -2.15 -3.60 -25.98
N MET A 220 -2.45 -3.08 -24.80
CA MET A 220 -2.37 -1.65 -24.46
C MET A 220 -1.01 -1.22 -23.88
N LEU A 221 -0.07 -2.12 -23.67
CA LEU A 221 1.24 -1.81 -23.07
C LEU A 221 2.04 -0.75 -23.84
N ASN A 222 1.94 -0.74 -25.17
CA ASN A 222 2.61 0.26 -26.00
C ASN A 222 2.08 1.70 -25.81
N HIS A 223 0.91 1.83 -25.16
CA HIS A 223 0.31 3.12 -24.85
C HIS A 223 0.79 3.69 -23.50
N LEU A 224 1.47 2.87 -22.66
CA LEU A 224 2.05 3.37 -21.41
C LEU A 224 3.20 4.34 -21.68
N SER A 225 3.32 5.36 -20.83
CA SER A 225 4.50 6.20 -20.75
C SER A 225 5.72 5.36 -20.35
N THR A 226 6.87 5.70 -20.88
CA THR A 226 8.16 5.11 -20.50
C THR A 226 8.72 5.72 -19.22
N CYS A 227 8.11 6.79 -18.71
CA CYS A 227 8.54 7.44 -17.48
C CYS A 227 8.24 6.59 -16.24
N LYS A 228 9.14 6.62 -15.28
CA LYS A 228 8.91 6.05 -13.95
C LYS A 228 8.03 6.97 -13.12
N SER A 229 7.47 6.44 -12.02
CA SER A 229 6.70 7.28 -11.10
C SER A 229 7.59 8.36 -10.45
N PRO A 230 7.04 9.50 -10.03
CA PRO A 230 7.79 10.52 -9.31
C PRO A 230 8.61 9.97 -8.14
N MET A 231 8.04 9.06 -7.34
CA MET A 231 8.77 8.39 -6.27
C MET A 231 9.99 7.62 -6.79
N SER A 232 9.81 6.86 -7.87
CA SER A 232 10.88 6.04 -8.46
C SER A 232 11.91 6.88 -9.22
N MET A 233 11.56 8.11 -9.62
CA MET A 233 12.50 9.05 -10.23
C MET A 233 13.32 9.81 -9.18
N LEU A 234 12.71 10.15 -8.04
CA LEU A 234 13.42 10.87 -6.97
C LEU A 234 14.47 9.99 -6.30
N SER A 235 14.17 8.73 -6.04
CA SER A 235 15.09 7.82 -5.32
C SER A 235 16.48 7.74 -5.94
N PRO A 236 16.69 7.47 -7.25
CA PRO A 236 18.03 7.48 -7.83
C PRO A 236 18.69 8.86 -7.84
N VAL A 237 17.91 9.93 -7.97
CA VAL A 237 18.45 11.32 -7.85
C VAL A 237 19.03 11.53 -6.45
N LEU A 238 18.31 11.12 -5.40
CA LEU A 238 18.81 11.23 -4.02
C LEU A 238 20.04 10.35 -3.80
N VAL A 239 20.05 9.13 -4.32
CA VAL A 239 21.19 8.20 -4.22
C VAL A 239 22.44 8.73 -4.92
N ASP A 240 22.29 9.55 -5.94
CA ASP A 240 23.40 10.19 -6.63
C ASP A 240 23.85 11.49 -5.96
N LEU A 241 22.89 12.35 -5.59
CA LEU A 241 23.19 13.70 -5.11
C LEU A 241 23.56 13.76 -3.62
N VAL A 242 22.85 13.02 -2.75
CA VAL A 242 23.07 13.11 -1.30
C VAL A 242 24.51 12.74 -0.91
N PRO A 243 25.11 11.65 -1.41
CA PRO A 243 26.51 11.34 -1.15
C PRO A 243 27.47 12.47 -1.54
N LYS A 244 27.22 13.12 -2.69
CA LYS A 244 28.09 14.17 -3.22
C LYS A 244 28.04 15.48 -2.41
N TYR A 245 26.83 15.86 -1.97
CA TYR A 245 26.65 17.15 -1.29
C TYR A 245 26.82 17.09 0.23
N PHE A 246 26.61 15.91 0.84
CA PHE A 246 26.64 15.71 2.28
C PHE A 246 27.80 14.85 2.76
N ASN A 247 28.71 14.44 1.84
CA ASN A 247 29.86 13.60 2.14
C ASN A 247 29.48 12.29 2.86
N VAL A 248 28.41 11.66 2.41
CA VAL A 248 27.87 10.41 2.96
C VAL A 248 28.32 9.23 2.09
N ASN A 249 28.70 8.10 2.71
CA ASN A 249 28.95 6.88 1.95
C ASN A 249 27.62 6.39 1.35
N ARG A 250 27.63 6.09 0.04
CA ARG A 250 26.44 5.59 -0.66
C ARG A 250 25.85 4.31 -0.03
N ASP A 251 26.68 3.43 0.48
CA ASP A 251 26.26 2.16 1.10
C ASP A 251 25.56 2.37 2.44
N ASN A 252 25.76 3.54 3.04
CA ASN A 252 25.12 3.92 4.29
C ASN A 252 23.88 4.80 4.08
N LEU A 253 23.60 5.19 2.84
CA LEU A 253 22.40 5.98 2.52
C LEU A 253 21.16 5.09 2.41
N VAL A 254 20.14 5.43 3.18
CA VAL A 254 18.82 4.80 3.12
C VAL A 254 17.78 5.81 2.66
N VAL A 255 17.01 5.49 1.64
CA VAL A 255 15.93 6.33 1.13
C VAL A 255 14.60 5.74 1.53
N VAL A 256 13.87 6.44 2.37
CA VAL A 256 12.52 6.05 2.82
C VAL A 256 11.48 6.85 2.04
N ALA A 257 10.38 6.21 1.67
CA ALA A 257 9.27 6.85 0.96
C ALA A 257 7.98 6.78 1.79
N VAL A 258 7.45 7.94 2.18
CA VAL A 258 6.15 8.05 2.86
C VAL A 258 5.08 8.27 1.80
N MET A 259 4.40 7.18 1.44
CA MET A 259 3.45 7.12 0.32
C MET A 259 2.11 6.53 0.76
N PRO A 260 0.97 7.06 0.28
CA PRO A 260 -0.34 6.47 0.57
C PRO A 260 -0.67 5.27 -0.32
N CYS A 261 0.19 4.90 -1.25
CA CYS A 261 -0.03 3.89 -2.25
C CYS A 261 0.61 2.55 -1.85
N THR A 262 -0.21 1.54 -1.57
CA THR A 262 0.23 0.20 -1.20
C THR A 262 0.95 -0.53 -2.33
N ALA A 263 0.56 -0.30 -3.59
CA ALA A 263 1.20 -0.90 -4.75
C ALA A 263 2.66 -0.44 -4.95
N LYS A 264 3.05 0.70 -4.39
CA LYS A 264 4.44 1.18 -4.44
C LYS A 264 5.42 0.41 -3.54
N LYS A 265 4.93 -0.55 -2.77
CA LYS A 265 5.76 -1.52 -2.03
C LYS A 265 6.24 -2.70 -2.90
N TYR A 266 5.71 -2.78 -4.11
CA TYR A 266 6.08 -3.80 -5.11
C TYR A 266 7.37 -3.41 -5.85
#